data_a12af682bc016282e714596531742450
#
_entry.id   a12af682bc016282e714596531742450
#
_cell.length_a   1.000
_cell.length_b   1.000
_cell.length_c   1.000
_cell.angle_alpha   90.00
_cell.angle_beta   90.00
_cell.angle_gamma   90.00
#
_symmetry.space_group_name_H-M   'P 1'
#
loop_
_entity.id
_entity.type
_entity.pdbx_description
1 polymer ?
#
loop_
_entity_poly.entity_id
_entity_poly.type
_entity_poly.pdbx_seq_one_letter_code
_entity_poly.pdbx_strand_id
1 'polypeptide(L)'
;MKLPIFVLLSLLFCISCKEYEDVKIPEDAPRLNELSAQYEKLLAATEEGWIAEYQPTANSGIVGIYMQFHDNGTVDIQSNYMGYTDVQKEVRYRVAGMVRPELTFETECVWARLYHEAGGDYLFTIEAKGNDTLLLKPVRTPYDRPTCVVTRATPENIALFQESIGTMEKLNRFVKNATAYFKNLELSGPQGSIRAFAEFNLDKGNISLTFQNERNDILTTERQYKVEGKRLLLLPSAIIGQIEIQYLETGDIDGDGNMLVTDAGLELSGKQTTAHTPPYPYKGSVDYYLDGDTYMQATEFSNAMQELIAPVQAIPNFGGIQVYVNR
;
A
#
# COMPACT_ATOMS: atom_id res chain seq x y z
N MET A 1 34.19 -67.04 2.18
CA MET A 1 32.84 -66.75 2.73
C MET A 1 32.55 -65.25 2.57
N LYS A 2 31.78 -64.90 1.56
CA LYS A 2 31.36 -63.49 1.32
C LYS A 2 29.95 -63.33 1.91
N LEU A 3 29.85 -62.74 3.11
CA LEU A 3 28.56 -62.39 3.69
C LEU A 3 27.94 -61.26 2.82
N PRO A 4 26.72 -61.38 2.34
CA PRO A 4 26.18 -60.45 1.39
C PRO A 4 25.88 -59.12 2.10
N ILE A 5 26.46 -58.07 1.54
CA ILE A 5 26.26 -56.64 1.93
C ILE A 5 24.77 -56.25 2.06
N PHE A 6 23.87 -57.00 1.46
CA PHE A 6 22.42 -56.81 1.53
C PHE A 6 21.83 -57.02 2.95
N VAL A 7 22.42 -57.82 3.79
CA VAL A 7 21.92 -58.06 5.18
C VAL A 7 22.31 -56.90 6.10
N LEU A 8 23.42 -56.22 5.81
CA LEU A 8 23.85 -55.06 6.59
C LEU A 8 23.04 -53.81 6.25
N LEU A 9 22.56 -53.69 4.99
CA LEU A 9 21.75 -52.54 4.54
C LEU A 9 20.30 -52.62 5.09
N SER A 10 19.74 -53.81 5.29
CA SER A 10 18.39 -53.98 5.83
C SER A 10 18.31 -53.72 7.35
N LEU A 11 19.41 -53.85 8.09
CA LEU A 11 19.47 -53.52 9.51
C LEU A 11 19.54 -52.00 9.79
N LEU A 12 19.99 -51.19 8.82
CA LEU A 12 20.06 -49.74 8.95
C LEU A 12 18.69 -49.06 8.77
N PHE A 13 17.71 -49.71 8.13
CA PHE A 13 16.36 -49.15 7.98
C PHE A 13 15.46 -49.33 9.21
N CYS A 14 15.82 -50.14 10.16
CA CYS A 14 15.01 -50.38 11.36
C CYS A 14 15.28 -49.40 12.52
N ILE A 15 16.26 -48.48 12.40
CA ILE A 15 16.63 -47.58 13.51
C ILE A 15 16.08 -46.17 13.30
N SER A 16 15.28 -45.94 12.23
CA SER A 16 14.73 -44.60 11.89
C SER A 16 13.28 -44.35 12.33
N CYS A 17 12.73 -45.20 13.23
CA CYS A 17 11.56 -44.77 13.99
C CYS A 17 12.04 -43.97 15.19
N LYS A 18 12.21 -42.65 15.04
CA LYS A 18 12.10 -41.77 16.20
C LYS A 18 10.68 -41.93 16.72
N GLU A 19 10.55 -42.51 17.93
CA GLU A 19 9.31 -42.33 18.70
C GLU A 19 9.03 -40.84 18.74
N TYR A 20 8.00 -40.42 18.04
CA TYR A 20 7.41 -39.10 18.29
C TYR A 20 6.91 -39.19 19.73
N GLU A 21 7.55 -38.49 20.64
CA GLU A 21 6.96 -38.26 21.96
C GLU A 21 5.55 -37.68 21.68
N ASP A 22 4.54 -38.44 22.09
CA ASP A 22 3.16 -37.99 22.04
C ASP A 22 3.10 -36.64 22.75
N VAL A 23 2.94 -35.57 21.99
CA VAL A 23 2.73 -34.25 22.57
C VAL A 23 1.43 -34.34 23.36
N LYS A 24 1.57 -34.49 24.68
CA LYS A 24 0.41 -34.50 25.58
C LYS A 24 -0.26 -33.16 25.49
N ILE A 25 -1.34 -33.08 24.70
CA ILE A 25 -2.23 -31.93 24.68
C ILE A 25 -2.85 -31.86 26.08
N PRO A 26 -2.75 -30.73 26.79
CA PRO A 26 -3.42 -30.55 28.07
C PRO A 26 -4.90 -30.90 27.95
N GLU A 27 -5.47 -31.62 28.92
CA GLU A 27 -6.88 -32.03 28.88
C GLU A 27 -7.86 -30.83 28.86
N ASP A 28 -7.41 -29.67 29.32
CA ASP A 28 -8.11 -28.40 29.37
C ASP A 28 -7.85 -27.49 28.15
N ALA A 29 -7.03 -27.97 27.18
CA ALA A 29 -6.81 -27.18 25.95
C ALA A 29 -8.12 -27.08 25.15
N PRO A 30 -8.56 -25.86 24.79
CA PRO A 30 -9.80 -25.70 24.03
C PRO A 30 -9.64 -26.36 22.65
N ARG A 31 -10.70 -27.07 22.23
CA ARG A 31 -10.73 -27.65 20.88
C ARG A 31 -10.71 -26.54 19.84
N LEU A 32 -10.15 -26.82 18.68
CA LEU A 32 -9.96 -25.82 17.63
C LEU A 32 -11.26 -25.12 17.22
N ASN A 33 -12.37 -25.86 17.15
CA ASN A 33 -13.69 -25.31 16.86
C ASN A 33 -14.21 -24.40 18.00
N GLU A 34 -13.93 -24.72 19.25
CA GLU A 34 -14.29 -23.87 20.39
C GLU A 34 -13.47 -22.57 20.38
N LEU A 35 -12.17 -22.69 20.06
CA LEU A 35 -11.30 -21.53 19.93
C LEU A 35 -11.71 -20.64 18.75
N SER A 36 -12.09 -21.23 17.62
CA SER A 36 -12.64 -20.48 16.46
C SER A 36 -13.91 -19.73 16.82
N ALA A 37 -14.85 -20.35 17.51
CA ALA A 37 -16.07 -19.71 17.98
C ALA A 37 -15.81 -18.59 19.01
N GLN A 38 -14.76 -18.72 19.84
CA GLN A 38 -14.33 -17.65 20.75
C GLN A 38 -13.82 -16.43 19.98
N TYR A 39 -13.05 -16.64 18.90
CA TYR A 39 -12.60 -15.53 18.05
C TYR A 39 -13.74 -14.87 17.28
N GLU A 40 -14.70 -15.64 16.73
CA GLU A 40 -15.88 -15.06 16.08
C GLU A 40 -16.68 -14.19 17.06
N LYS A 41 -16.89 -14.69 18.28
CA LYS A 41 -17.54 -13.92 19.33
C LYS A 41 -16.73 -12.67 19.72
N LEU A 42 -15.41 -12.76 19.83
CA LEU A 42 -14.54 -11.63 20.15
C LEU A 42 -14.61 -10.55 19.07
N LEU A 43 -14.57 -10.95 17.79
CA LEU A 43 -14.66 -10.04 16.65
C LEU A 43 -16.00 -9.28 16.63
N ALA A 44 -17.11 -9.97 16.87
CA ALA A 44 -18.46 -9.39 16.85
C ALA A 44 -18.85 -8.64 18.15
N ALA A 45 -18.09 -8.80 19.24
CA ALA A 45 -18.44 -8.21 20.55
C ALA A 45 -18.18 -6.70 20.66
N THR A 46 -17.65 -6.04 19.61
CA THR A 46 -17.34 -4.60 19.66
C THR A 46 -18.36 -3.81 18.88
N GLU A 47 -19.00 -2.84 19.53
CA GLU A 47 -19.92 -1.90 18.86
C GLU A 47 -19.19 -0.97 17.89
N GLU A 48 -17.97 -0.52 18.24
CA GLU A 48 -17.15 0.36 17.43
C GLU A 48 -16.34 -0.37 16.35
N GLY A 49 -16.24 -1.71 16.40
CA GLY A 49 -15.49 -2.51 15.44
C GLY A 49 -13.96 -2.50 15.66
N TRP A 50 -13.22 -2.70 14.60
CA TRP A 50 -11.77 -2.89 14.59
C TRP A 50 -11.09 -2.06 13.51
N ILE A 51 -9.89 -1.58 13.76
CA ILE A 51 -9.02 -0.93 12.77
C ILE A 51 -7.74 -1.77 12.59
N ALA A 52 -7.50 -2.15 11.35
CA ALA A 52 -6.28 -2.83 10.94
C ALA A 52 -5.31 -1.85 10.28
N GLU A 53 -4.03 -1.94 10.63
CA GLU A 53 -2.92 -1.34 9.90
C GLU A 53 -2.19 -2.47 9.17
N TYR A 54 -2.37 -2.53 7.86
CA TYR A 54 -1.86 -3.62 7.04
C TYR A 54 -0.81 -3.15 6.04
N GLN A 55 0.36 -3.72 6.13
CA GLN A 55 1.43 -3.57 5.14
C GLN A 55 1.50 -4.84 4.29
N PRO A 56 1.00 -4.83 3.03
CA PRO A 56 0.93 -6.03 2.20
C PRO A 56 2.28 -6.71 1.97
N THR A 57 3.33 -5.91 1.77
CA THR A 57 4.72 -6.38 1.62
C THR A 57 5.67 -5.46 2.37
N ALA A 58 6.90 -5.90 2.61
CA ALA A 58 7.93 -5.05 3.22
C ALA A 58 8.23 -3.77 2.40
N ASN A 59 7.88 -3.76 1.10
CA ASN A 59 8.13 -2.64 0.18
C ASN A 59 6.87 -1.86 -0.19
N SER A 60 5.73 -2.09 0.48
CA SER A 60 4.50 -1.32 0.28
C SER A 60 4.23 -0.39 1.46
N GLY A 61 3.41 0.64 1.23
CA GLY A 61 2.88 1.48 2.28
C GLY A 61 1.92 0.73 3.20
N ILE A 62 1.44 1.43 4.23
CA ILE A 62 0.49 0.88 5.19
C ILE A 62 -0.92 1.32 4.82
N VAL A 63 -1.81 0.36 4.68
CA VAL A 63 -3.23 0.54 4.39
C VAL A 63 -4.02 0.44 5.70
N GLY A 64 -4.86 1.43 5.97
CA GLY A 64 -5.84 1.39 7.04
C GLY A 64 -7.11 0.68 6.59
N ILE A 65 -7.63 -0.23 7.40
CA ILE A 65 -8.86 -0.97 7.12
C ILE A 65 -9.73 -0.99 8.36
N TYR A 66 -10.92 -0.42 8.27
CA TYR A 66 -11.93 -0.49 9.32
C TYR A 66 -12.86 -1.68 9.07
N MET A 67 -13.21 -2.42 10.11
CA MET A 67 -14.02 -3.64 10.05
C MET A 67 -15.05 -3.67 11.18
N GLN A 68 -16.32 -3.81 10.82
CA GLN A 68 -17.44 -4.03 11.75
C GLN A 68 -17.98 -5.45 11.57
N PHE A 69 -17.61 -6.36 12.46
CA PHE A 69 -18.05 -7.76 12.41
C PHE A 69 -19.45 -7.92 13.00
N HIS A 70 -20.25 -8.82 12.40
CA HIS A 70 -21.61 -9.13 12.81
C HIS A 70 -21.75 -10.60 13.22
N ASP A 71 -22.73 -10.90 14.08
CA ASP A 71 -22.98 -12.27 14.58
C ASP A 71 -23.43 -13.26 13.50
N ASN A 72 -23.83 -12.77 12.34
CA ASN A 72 -24.29 -13.59 11.20
C ASN A 72 -23.17 -14.08 10.28
N GLY A 73 -21.91 -13.91 10.66
CA GLY A 73 -20.74 -14.29 9.85
C GLY A 73 -20.43 -13.33 8.71
N THR A 74 -20.89 -12.08 8.82
CA THR A 74 -20.55 -11.02 7.88
C THR A 74 -19.79 -9.90 8.57
N VAL A 75 -19.07 -9.09 7.77
CA VAL A 75 -18.33 -7.92 8.22
C VAL A 75 -18.53 -6.79 7.22
N ASP A 76 -18.77 -5.58 7.72
CA ASP A 76 -18.72 -4.37 6.91
C ASP A 76 -17.28 -3.84 6.94
N ILE A 77 -16.74 -3.55 5.76
CA ILE A 77 -15.33 -3.17 5.60
C ILE A 77 -15.22 -1.84 4.87
N GLN A 78 -14.38 -0.96 5.36
CA GLN A 78 -14.01 0.29 4.69
C GLN A 78 -12.49 0.45 4.74
N SER A 79 -11.87 1.03 3.71
CA SER A 79 -10.42 1.15 3.65
C SER A 79 -10.01 2.49 3.05
N ASN A 80 -8.85 2.98 3.43
CA ASN A 80 -8.21 4.08 2.73
C ASN A 80 -7.41 3.62 1.48
N TYR A 81 -7.62 2.38 1.02
CA TYR A 81 -7.06 1.88 -0.24
C TYR A 81 -7.92 2.31 -1.42
N MET A 82 -7.27 2.62 -2.53
CA MET A 82 -7.90 3.11 -3.76
C MET A 82 -9.04 2.24 -4.27
N GLY A 83 -10.21 2.87 -4.50
CA GLY A 83 -11.41 2.18 -4.97
C GLY A 83 -12.17 1.39 -3.89
N TYR A 84 -11.72 1.44 -2.63
CA TYR A 84 -12.33 0.78 -1.48
C TYR A 84 -12.61 1.74 -0.32
N THR A 85 -12.75 3.02 -0.63
CA THR A 85 -13.09 4.08 0.34
C THR A 85 -14.56 4.06 0.75
N ASP A 86 -15.43 3.49 -0.08
CA ASP A 86 -16.81 3.22 0.28
C ASP A 86 -16.93 1.97 1.16
N VAL A 87 -17.96 1.93 2.00
CA VAL A 87 -18.25 0.78 2.87
C VAL A 87 -18.72 -0.40 2.04
N GLN A 88 -17.95 -1.47 2.07
CA GLN A 88 -18.31 -2.78 1.53
C GLN A 88 -19.15 -3.54 2.57
N LYS A 89 -20.43 -3.70 2.33
CA LYS A 89 -21.35 -4.33 3.28
C LYS A 89 -21.42 -5.83 3.09
N GLU A 90 -21.68 -6.53 4.21
CA GLU A 90 -22.01 -7.96 4.24
C GLU A 90 -20.95 -8.86 3.59
N VAL A 91 -19.67 -8.46 3.68
CA VAL A 91 -18.56 -9.32 3.27
C VAL A 91 -18.56 -10.56 4.16
N ARG A 92 -18.56 -11.75 3.57
CA ARG A 92 -18.53 -12.99 4.35
C ARG A 92 -17.15 -13.25 4.90
N TYR A 93 -17.09 -13.61 6.16
CA TYR A 93 -15.87 -14.09 6.82
C TYR A 93 -16.11 -15.40 7.55
N ARG A 94 -15.05 -16.08 7.86
CA ARG A 94 -15.06 -17.30 8.66
C ARG A 94 -13.80 -17.40 9.48
N VAL A 95 -13.92 -17.88 10.72
CA VAL A 95 -12.79 -18.30 11.53
C VAL A 95 -12.77 -19.83 11.61
N ALA A 96 -11.86 -20.46 10.88
CA ALA A 96 -11.70 -21.91 10.87
C ALA A 96 -10.27 -22.27 10.46
N GLY A 97 -9.81 -23.47 10.77
CA GLY A 97 -8.49 -23.93 10.36
C GLY A 97 -8.30 -25.41 10.70
N MET A 98 -7.17 -26.00 10.33
CA MET A 98 -6.87 -27.39 10.65
C MET A 98 -5.96 -27.53 11.89
N VAL A 99 -5.07 -26.56 12.10
CA VAL A 99 -4.05 -26.60 13.17
C VAL A 99 -4.22 -25.44 14.14
N ARG A 100 -4.69 -24.30 13.66
CA ARG A 100 -4.89 -23.07 14.43
C ARG A 100 -6.03 -22.27 13.82
N PRO A 101 -6.66 -21.35 14.58
CA PRO A 101 -7.70 -20.50 14.04
C PRO A 101 -7.15 -19.63 12.90
N GLU A 102 -7.86 -19.60 11.78
CA GLU A 102 -7.55 -18.82 10.60
C GLU A 102 -8.77 -17.98 10.24
N LEU A 103 -8.56 -16.66 10.13
CA LEU A 103 -9.56 -15.72 9.64
C LEU A 103 -9.45 -15.65 8.12
N THR A 104 -10.57 -15.92 7.43
CA THR A 104 -10.67 -15.86 5.97
C THR A 104 -11.77 -14.89 5.58
N PHE A 105 -11.51 -14.02 4.59
CA PHE A 105 -12.51 -13.21 3.92
C PHE A 105 -12.92 -13.94 2.64
N GLU A 106 -14.18 -14.37 2.57
CA GLU A 106 -14.66 -15.32 1.52
C GLU A 106 -15.26 -14.62 0.30
N THR A 107 -15.65 -13.34 0.43
CA THR A 107 -16.19 -12.54 -0.68
C THR A 107 -15.15 -11.56 -1.19
N GLU A 108 -15.27 -11.14 -2.44
CA GLU A 108 -14.45 -10.06 -3.02
C GLU A 108 -14.53 -8.82 -2.13
N CYS A 109 -13.39 -8.35 -1.68
CA CYS A 109 -13.25 -7.18 -0.81
C CYS A 109 -11.83 -6.62 -0.88
N VAL A 110 -11.56 -5.55 -0.12
CA VAL A 110 -10.22 -4.93 -0.10
C VAL A 110 -9.09 -5.93 0.19
N TRP A 111 -9.32 -6.96 1.03
CA TRP A 111 -8.30 -7.98 1.31
C TRP A 111 -7.93 -8.81 0.08
N ALA A 112 -8.94 -9.23 -0.71
CA ALA A 112 -8.71 -9.94 -1.96
C ALA A 112 -8.00 -9.03 -2.98
N ARG A 113 -8.35 -7.75 -3.03
CA ARG A 113 -7.71 -6.77 -3.89
C ARG A 113 -6.25 -6.55 -3.54
N LEU A 114 -5.94 -6.37 -2.26
CA LEU A 114 -4.57 -6.23 -1.76
C LEU A 114 -3.73 -7.49 -2.06
N TYR A 115 -4.34 -8.69 -2.03
CA TYR A 115 -3.68 -9.91 -2.46
C TYR A 115 -3.29 -9.86 -3.94
N HIS A 116 -4.20 -9.46 -4.81
CA HIS A 116 -3.96 -9.45 -6.26
C HIS A 116 -3.03 -8.34 -6.73
N GLU A 117 -3.16 -7.14 -6.18
CA GLU A 117 -2.47 -5.94 -6.67
C GLU A 117 -1.23 -5.57 -5.88
N ALA A 118 -1.29 -5.71 -4.55
CA ALA A 118 -0.21 -5.30 -3.66
C ALA A 118 0.59 -6.50 -3.10
N GLY A 119 0.23 -7.73 -3.47
CA GLY A 119 0.87 -8.93 -2.99
C GLY A 119 0.59 -9.24 -1.52
N GLY A 120 -0.52 -8.77 -0.96
CA GLY A 120 -0.97 -9.06 0.40
C GLY A 120 -1.56 -10.45 0.58
N ASP A 121 -2.45 -10.61 1.56
CA ASP A 121 -3.17 -11.87 1.82
C ASP A 121 -4.62 -11.58 2.23
N TYR A 122 -5.50 -12.57 2.11
CA TYR A 122 -6.89 -12.55 2.59
C TYR A 122 -7.20 -13.72 3.54
N LEU A 123 -6.19 -14.52 3.84
CA LEU A 123 -6.23 -15.64 4.78
C LEU A 123 -5.13 -15.42 5.83
N PHE A 124 -5.53 -15.35 7.08
CA PHE A 124 -4.62 -15.03 8.18
C PHE A 124 -4.79 -15.99 9.34
N THR A 125 -3.70 -16.41 9.98
CA THR A 125 -3.83 -16.93 11.34
C THR A 125 -4.10 -15.77 12.29
N ILE A 126 -5.05 -15.96 13.20
CA ILE A 126 -5.47 -14.95 14.17
C ILE A 126 -4.94 -15.27 15.56
N GLU A 127 -4.34 -14.28 16.23
CA GLU A 127 -3.81 -14.38 17.59
C GLU A 127 -4.25 -13.15 18.40
N ALA A 128 -4.94 -13.36 19.53
CA ALA A 128 -5.30 -12.26 20.41
C ALA A 128 -4.12 -11.87 21.32
N LYS A 129 -3.88 -10.57 21.44
CA LYS A 129 -2.96 -9.95 22.40
C LYS A 129 -3.78 -9.14 23.42
N GLY A 130 -4.46 -9.85 24.32
CA GLY A 130 -5.46 -9.25 25.21
C GLY A 130 -6.82 -9.06 24.52
N ASN A 131 -7.64 -8.12 25.02
CA ASN A 131 -9.00 -7.90 24.53
C ASN A 131 -9.10 -6.88 23.40
N ASP A 132 -8.08 -6.07 23.20
CA ASP A 132 -8.14 -4.89 22.34
C ASP A 132 -7.17 -4.94 21.16
N THR A 133 -6.39 -6.03 21.04
CA THR A 133 -5.42 -6.17 19.95
C THR A 133 -5.41 -7.60 19.41
N LEU A 134 -5.46 -7.71 18.09
CA LEU A 134 -5.30 -8.95 17.35
C LEU A 134 -4.09 -8.86 16.43
N LEU A 135 -3.40 -9.97 16.24
CA LEU A 135 -2.35 -10.12 15.25
C LEU A 135 -2.86 -11.05 14.15
N LEU A 136 -2.86 -10.58 12.91
CA LEU A 136 -3.18 -11.35 11.73
C LEU A 136 -1.87 -11.64 10.98
N LYS A 137 -1.49 -12.93 10.92
CA LYS A 137 -0.28 -13.37 10.22
C LYS A 137 -0.68 -14.02 8.90
N PRO A 138 -0.17 -13.55 7.76
CA PRO A 138 -0.47 -14.12 6.44
C PRO A 138 -0.16 -15.61 6.37
N VAL A 139 -1.03 -16.39 5.74
CA VAL A 139 -0.89 -17.87 5.62
C VAL A 139 -0.36 -18.28 4.25
N ARG A 140 -0.82 -17.64 3.17
CA ARG A 140 -0.53 -18.05 1.78
C ARG A 140 0.79 -17.54 1.23
N THR A 141 1.34 -16.51 1.85
CA THR A 141 2.54 -15.82 1.36
C THR A 141 3.79 -16.25 2.13
N PRO A 142 4.99 -16.14 1.54
CA PRO A 142 6.25 -16.53 2.19
C PRO A 142 6.49 -15.84 3.52
N TYR A 143 7.33 -16.46 4.34
CA TYR A 143 7.59 -16.17 5.75
C TYR A 143 8.00 -14.74 6.14
N ASP A 144 8.32 -13.88 5.17
CA ASP A 144 8.83 -12.51 5.39
C ASP A 144 7.75 -11.42 5.29
N ARG A 145 6.46 -11.79 5.42
CA ARG A 145 5.38 -10.81 5.35
C ARG A 145 5.13 -10.15 6.70
N PRO A 146 4.90 -8.84 6.70
CA PRO A 146 4.54 -8.13 7.92
C PRO A 146 3.27 -8.69 8.56
N THR A 147 3.28 -8.78 9.88
CA THR A 147 2.07 -9.11 10.66
C THR A 147 1.15 -7.89 10.66
N CYS A 148 -0.12 -8.09 10.32
CA CYS A 148 -1.11 -7.05 10.43
C CYS A 148 -1.53 -6.89 11.89
N VAL A 149 -1.45 -5.67 12.40
CA VAL A 149 -1.93 -5.32 13.74
C VAL A 149 -3.35 -4.78 13.62
N VAL A 150 -4.27 -5.37 14.37
CA VAL A 150 -5.67 -4.97 14.42
C VAL A 150 -5.99 -4.53 15.84
N THR A 151 -6.46 -3.32 15.99
CA THR A 151 -6.83 -2.75 17.29
C THR A 151 -8.32 -2.49 17.36
N ARG A 152 -8.88 -2.57 18.57
CA ARG A 152 -10.28 -2.18 18.81
C ARG A 152 -10.45 -0.71 18.43
N ALA A 153 -11.49 -0.42 17.66
CA ALA A 153 -11.80 0.93 17.26
C ALA A 153 -12.29 1.77 18.46
N THR A 154 -11.94 3.05 18.45
CA THR A 154 -12.45 4.07 19.36
C THR A 154 -13.02 5.23 18.54
N PRO A 155 -13.91 6.07 19.10
CA PRO A 155 -14.43 7.22 18.37
C PRO A 155 -13.31 8.12 17.78
N GLU A 156 -12.20 8.27 18.50
CA GLU A 156 -11.06 9.11 18.08
C GLU A 156 -10.33 8.50 16.87
N ASN A 157 -10.02 7.20 16.94
CA ASN A 157 -9.30 6.57 15.82
C ASN A 157 -10.19 6.32 14.61
N ILE A 158 -11.51 6.16 14.79
CA ILE A 158 -12.50 6.16 13.69
C ILE A 158 -12.51 7.52 13.00
N ALA A 159 -12.57 8.62 13.75
CA ALA A 159 -12.55 9.97 13.19
C ALA A 159 -11.27 10.22 12.37
N LEU A 160 -10.11 9.82 12.91
CA LEU A 160 -8.83 9.92 12.23
C LEU A 160 -8.79 9.04 10.97
N PHE A 161 -9.36 7.84 11.01
CA PHE A 161 -9.48 6.95 9.87
C PHE A 161 -10.38 7.55 8.77
N GLN A 162 -11.53 8.15 9.12
CA GLN A 162 -12.41 8.81 8.16
C GLN A 162 -11.72 10.02 7.49
N GLU A 163 -10.95 10.78 8.26
CA GLU A 163 -10.13 11.85 7.68
C GLU A 163 -9.05 11.30 6.72
N SER A 164 -8.45 10.15 7.04
CA SER A 164 -7.49 9.45 6.15
C SER A 164 -8.12 9.02 4.83
N ILE A 165 -9.38 8.57 4.84
CA ILE A 165 -10.15 8.27 3.62
C ILE A 165 -10.29 9.52 2.76
N GLY A 166 -10.76 10.63 3.33
CA GLY A 166 -10.89 11.90 2.62
C GLY A 166 -9.56 12.39 2.02
N THR A 167 -8.46 12.15 2.73
CA THR A 167 -7.10 12.46 2.25
C THR A 167 -6.72 11.60 1.05
N MET A 168 -6.98 10.30 1.09
CA MET A 168 -6.70 9.41 -0.03
C MET A 168 -7.56 9.69 -1.26
N GLU A 169 -8.84 10.03 -1.07
CA GLU A 169 -9.71 10.45 -2.17
C GLU A 169 -9.22 11.75 -2.83
N LYS A 170 -8.75 12.69 -2.01
CA LYS A 170 -8.16 13.94 -2.48
C LYS A 170 -6.88 13.70 -3.28
N LEU A 171 -5.97 12.87 -2.75
CA LEU A 171 -4.73 12.48 -3.41
C LEU A 171 -5.01 11.75 -4.74
N ASN A 172 -5.95 10.81 -4.74
CA ASN A 172 -6.38 10.10 -5.94
C ASN A 172 -6.92 11.07 -7.00
N ARG A 173 -7.76 12.01 -6.60
CA ARG A 173 -8.31 13.04 -7.49
C ARG A 173 -7.20 13.91 -8.07
N PHE A 174 -6.25 14.33 -7.25
CA PHE A 174 -5.08 15.07 -7.69
C PHE A 174 -4.25 14.29 -8.72
N VAL A 175 -3.96 13.01 -8.45
CA VAL A 175 -3.17 12.16 -9.36
C VAL A 175 -3.89 11.90 -10.67
N LYS A 176 -5.19 11.59 -10.63
CA LYS A 176 -6.00 11.28 -11.84
C LYS A 176 -6.31 12.51 -12.69
N ASN A 177 -6.52 13.67 -12.07
CA ASN A 177 -6.86 14.89 -12.78
C ASN A 177 -5.64 15.73 -13.17
N ALA A 178 -4.43 15.19 -12.95
CA ALA A 178 -3.21 15.88 -13.35
C ALA A 178 -3.19 16.09 -14.87
N THR A 179 -3.23 17.36 -15.30
CA THR A 179 -3.19 17.75 -16.71
C THR A 179 -1.80 17.69 -17.31
N ALA A 180 -0.78 17.52 -16.49
CA ALA A 180 0.61 17.47 -16.89
C ALA A 180 1.35 16.32 -16.18
N TYR A 181 2.41 15.83 -16.81
CA TYR A 181 3.14 14.66 -16.34
C TYR A 181 3.87 14.89 -15.02
N PHE A 182 4.61 16.00 -14.90
CA PHE A 182 5.42 16.26 -13.72
C PHE A 182 4.58 16.82 -12.58
N LYS A 183 4.69 16.21 -11.43
CA LYS A 183 4.07 16.63 -10.18
C LYS A 183 5.14 17.26 -9.29
N ASN A 184 5.34 18.55 -9.44
CA ASN A 184 6.39 19.30 -8.76
C ASN A 184 5.97 19.61 -7.32
N LEU A 185 6.73 19.13 -6.35
CA LEU A 185 6.61 19.48 -4.95
C LEU A 185 7.51 20.69 -4.68
N GLU A 186 6.90 21.81 -4.34
CA GLU A 186 7.60 23.04 -3.98
C GLU A 186 7.22 23.45 -2.56
N LEU A 187 8.18 23.35 -1.64
CA LEU A 187 8.00 23.71 -0.24
C LEU A 187 8.99 24.80 0.14
N SER A 188 8.59 25.67 1.03
CA SER A 188 9.46 26.72 1.57
C SER A 188 9.15 27.01 3.04
N GLY A 189 10.16 27.43 3.78
CA GLY A 189 10.07 27.76 5.19
C GLY A 189 11.38 28.34 5.71
N PRO A 190 11.49 28.57 7.03
CA PRO A 190 12.68 29.17 7.65
C PRO A 190 13.98 28.39 7.42
N GLN A 191 13.88 27.09 7.23
CA GLN A 191 15.03 26.17 7.02
C GLN A 191 15.50 26.13 5.56
N GLY A 192 14.78 26.77 4.63
CA GLY A 192 15.07 26.78 3.21
C GLY A 192 13.90 26.41 2.33
N SER A 193 14.20 26.00 1.11
CA SER A 193 13.18 25.54 0.16
C SER A 193 13.53 24.18 -0.42
N ILE A 194 12.49 23.41 -0.72
CA ILE A 194 12.57 22.12 -1.41
C ILE A 194 11.89 22.25 -2.75
N ARG A 195 12.55 21.73 -3.77
CA ARG A 195 11.98 21.56 -5.09
C ARG A 195 12.28 20.15 -5.57
N ALA A 196 11.25 19.35 -5.76
CA ALA A 196 11.36 17.95 -6.16
C ALA A 196 10.26 17.57 -7.15
N PHE A 197 10.51 16.57 -7.98
CA PHE A 197 9.46 15.86 -8.68
C PHE A 197 8.95 14.74 -7.75
N ALA A 198 7.64 14.74 -7.48
CA ALA A 198 7.01 13.78 -6.56
C ALA A 198 6.00 12.92 -7.33
N GLU A 199 6.29 11.63 -7.45
CA GLU A 199 5.44 10.66 -8.13
C GLU A 199 4.82 9.71 -7.10
N PHE A 200 3.48 9.59 -7.11
CA PHE A 200 2.75 8.70 -6.21
C PHE A 200 2.39 7.40 -6.93
N ASN A 201 2.78 6.29 -6.34
CA ASN A 201 2.22 4.99 -6.66
C ASN A 201 1.16 4.65 -5.61
N LEU A 202 -0.11 4.92 -5.94
CA LEU A 202 -1.23 4.79 -5.01
C LEU A 202 -1.54 3.33 -4.68
N ASP A 203 -1.31 2.40 -5.62
CA ASP A 203 -1.59 0.97 -5.43
C ASP A 203 -0.58 0.33 -4.45
N LYS A 204 0.67 0.81 -4.48
CA LYS A 204 1.71 0.33 -3.56
C LYS A 204 1.87 1.18 -2.30
N GLY A 205 1.24 2.35 -2.24
CA GLY A 205 1.43 3.30 -1.14
C GLY A 205 2.85 3.87 -1.06
N ASN A 206 3.47 4.16 -2.22
CA ASN A 206 4.83 4.68 -2.31
C ASN A 206 4.85 6.06 -2.95
N ILE A 207 5.83 6.86 -2.57
CA ILE A 207 6.16 8.12 -3.22
C ILE A 207 7.63 8.12 -3.64
N SER A 208 7.89 8.49 -4.89
CA SER A 208 9.24 8.74 -5.41
C SER A 208 9.49 10.24 -5.44
N LEU A 209 10.55 10.68 -4.78
CA LEU A 209 10.98 12.07 -4.76
C LEU A 209 12.29 12.19 -5.51
N THR A 210 12.26 12.87 -6.67
CA THR A 210 13.45 13.12 -7.49
C THR A 210 13.83 14.59 -7.40
N PHE A 211 15.06 14.87 -7.04
CA PHE A 211 15.56 16.22 -6.77
C PHE A 211 17.01 16.39 -7.21
N GLN A 212 17.43 17.64 -7.36
CA GLN A 212 18.83 17.98 -7.65
C GLN A 212 19.55 18.36 -6.35
N ASN A 213 20.70 17.74 -6.11
CA ASN A 213 21.55 18.07 -4.97
C ASN A 213 22.43 19.31 -5.26
N GLU A 214 23.21 19.74 -4.26
CA GLU A 214 24.14 20.89 -4.36
C GLU A 214 25.25 20.69 -5.42
N ARG A 215 25.54 19.44 -5.81
CA ARG A 215 26.52 19.09 -6.86
C ARG A 215 25.89 19.02 -8.26
N ASN A 216 24.64 19.39 -8.40
CA ASN A 216 23.82 19.22 -9.60
C ASN A 216 23.60 17.76 -10.02
N ASP A 217 23.78 16.78 -9.11
CA ASP A 217 23.39 15.40 -9.37
C ASP A 217 21.89 15.24 -9.15
N ILE A 218 21.23 14.48 -10.03
CA ILE A 218 19.83 14.14 -9.90
C ILE A 218 19.72 12.87 -9.08
N LEU A 219 19.07 12.94 -7.95
CA LEU A 219 18.87 11.85 -7.00
C LEU A 219 17.39 11.52 -6.89
N THR A 220 17.09 10.23 -6.77
CA THR A 220 15.73 9.76 -6.49
C THR A 220 15.73 9.00 -5.18
N THR A 221 14.76 9.30 -4.33
CA THR A 221 14.49 8.55 -3.12
C THR A 221 13.05 8.06 -3.15
N GLU A 222 12.86 6.76 -2.93
CA GLU A 222 11.53 6.16 -2.82
C GLU A 222 11.20 5.94 -1.33
N ARG A 223 9.99 6.29 -0.95
CA ARG A 223 9.48 6.10 0.41
C ARG A 223 8.10 5.48 0.37
N GLN A 224 7.88 4.57 1.29
CA GLN A 224 6.55 4.08 1.62
C GLN A 224 5.82 5.17 2.41
N TYR A 225 4.50 5.16 2.38
CA TYR A 225 3.74 6.04 3.25
C TYR A 225 2.57 5.34 3.93
N LYS A 226 2.17 5.90 5.06
CA LYS A 226 0.92 5.66 5.75
C LYS A 226 0.11 6.93 5.72
N VAL A 227 -1.20 6.84 5.46
CA VAL A 227 -2.08 8.00 5.62
C VAL A 227 -2.70 7.98 7.01
N GLU A 228 -2.53 9.04 7.74
CA GLU A 228 -3.06 9.24 9.09
C GLU A 228 -3.68 10.65 9.20
N GLY A 229 -5.01 10.70 9.21
CA GLY A 229 -5.72 11.97 9.10
C GLY A 229 -5.37 12.68 7.78
N LYS A 230 -4.90 13.92 7.86
CA LYS A 230 -4.46 14.72 6.69
C LYS A 230 -3.01 14.46 6.29
N ARG A 231 -2.29 13.61 7.01
CA ARG A 231 -0.84 13.42 6.85
C ARG A 231 -0.52 12.16 6.09
N LEU A 232 0.36 12.29 5.09
CA LEU A 232 1.08 11.19 4.48
C LEU A 232 2.40 11.04 5.25
N LEU A 233 2.47 10.12 6.19
CA LEU A 233 3.67 9.82 6.97
C LEU A 233 4.64 9.02 6.11
N LEU A 234 5.86 9.51 5.89
CA LEU A 234 6.89 8.84 5.10
C LEU A 234 7.65 7.82 5.94
N LEU A 235 7.83 6.62 5.38
CA LEU A 235 8.39 5.47 6.10
C LEU A 235 9.58 4.86 5.31
N PRO A 236 10.81 5.06 5.79
CA PRO A 236 11.25 6.08 6.74
C PRO A 236 11.12 7.50 6.16
N SER A 237 11.45 8.52 6.96
CA SER A 237 11.52 9.91 6.50
C SER A 237 12.38 10.09 5.25
N ALA A 238 12.10 11.11 4.44
CA ALA A 238 12.86 11.45 3.26
C ALA A 238 13.84 12.60 3.56
N ILE A 239 15.08 12.48 3.11
CA ILE A 239 16.07 13.57 3.20
C ILE A 239 16.26 14.14 1.81
N ILE A 240 15.98 15.45 1.65
CA ILE A 240 16.17 16.20 0.42
C ILE A 240 17.16 17.34 0.70
N GLY A 241 18.36 17.21 0.18
CA GLY A 241 19.47 18.11 0.56
C GLY A 241 19.81 17.93 2.05
N GLN A 242 19.58 18.97 2.86
CA GLN A 242 19.79 18.95 4.31
C GLN A 242 18.49 18.92 5.10
N ILE A 243 17.35 18.85 4.43
CA ILE A 243 16.01 18.92 5.04
C ILE A 243 15.42 17.50 5.12
N GLU A 244 14.97 17.12 6.32
CA GLU A 244 14.26 15.87 6.56
C GLU A 244 12.75 16.11 6.50
N ILE A 245 12.05 15.38 5.63
CA ILE A 245 10.60 15.37 5.53
C ILE A 245 10.09 14.10 6.17
N GLN A 246 9.35 14.22 7.26
CA GLN A 246 8.73 13.08 7.95
C GLN A 246 7.33 12.80 7.45
N TYR A 247 6.61 13.81 6.99
CA TYR A 247 5.26 13.74 6.46
C TYR A 247 4.95 14.88 5.50
N LEU A 248 3.86 14.71 4.75
CA LEU A 248 3.24 15.77 3.97
C LEU A 248 1.79 15.92 4.47
N GLU A 249 1.45 17.05 5.09
CA GLU A 249 0.09 17.35 5.48
C GLU A 249 -0.65 17.98 4.30
N THR A 250 -1.68 17.29 3.79
CA THR A 250 -2.40 17.72 2.59
C THR A 250 -3.50 18.72 2.92
N GLY A 251 -3.49 19.86 2.24
CA GLY A 251 -4.57 20.81 2.20
C GLY A 251 -5.58 20.52 1.08
N ASP A 252 -6.32 21.52 0.66
CA ASP A 252 -7.29 21.40 -0.44
C ASP A 252 -6.61 21.50 -1.81
N ILE A 253 -7.31 21.05 -2.85
CA ILE A 253 -6.93 21.29 -4.24
C ILE A 253 -7.42 22.69 -4.59
N ASP A 254 -6.51 23.56 -5.04
CA ASP A 254 -6.83 24.94 -5.45
C ASP A 254 -7.55 25.00 -6.81
N GLY A 255 -7.95 26.21 -7.22
CA GLY A 255 -8.65 26.43 -8.49
C GLY A 255 -7.83 26.08 -9.73
N ASP A 256 -6.51 25.99 -9.61
CA ASP A 256 -5.57 25.62 -10.68
C ASP A 256 -5.29 24.09 -10.68
N GLY A 257 -5.91 23.33 -9.78
CA GLY A 257 -5.72 21.89 -9.65
C GLY A 257 -4.47 21.47 -8.89
N ASN A 258 -3.81 22.39 -8.16
CA ASN A 258 -2.67 22.06 -7.32
C ASN A 258 -3.13 21.58 -5.94
N MET A 259 -2.46 20.57 -5.39
CA MET A 259 -2.68 20.12 -4.03
C MET A 259 -1.82 20.95 -3.08
N LEU A 260 -2.47 21.61 -2.11
CA LEU A 260 -1.76 22.36 -1.08
C LEU A 260 -1.07 21.39 -0.12
N VAL A 261 0.11 21.76 0.35
CA VAL A 261 0.82 21.12 1.45
C VAL A 261 0.90 22.14 2.59
N THR A 262 0.09 21.93 3.62
CA THR A 262 -0.04 22.90 4.73
C THR A 262 1.10 22.82 5.71
N ASP A 263 1.69 21.62 5.86
CA ASP A 263 2.85 21.37 6.69
C ASP A 263 3.60 20.12 6.17
N ALA A 264 4.92 20.16 6.23
CA ALA A 264 5.80 19.03 5.93
C ALA A 264 6.86 18.82 7.04
N GLY A 265 6.62 19.37 8.22
CA GLY A 265 7.57 19.50 9.31
C GLY A 265 8.47 20.72 9.14
N LEU A 266 9.12 21.15 10.23
CA LEU A 266 10.05 22.28 10.24
C LEU A 266 9.46 23.59 9.66
N GLU A 267 8.16 23.82 9.84
CA GLU A 267 7.43 24.96 9.27
C GLU A 267 7.54 25.08 7.74
N LEU A 268 7.70 23.95 7.05
CA LEU A 268 7.72 23.88 5.60
C LEU A 268 6.30 23.72 5.07
N SER A 269 5.91 24.60 4.18
CA SER A 269 4.62 24.53 3.51
C SER A 269 4.76 24.92 2.02
N GLY A 270 3.74 24.61 1.23
CA GLY A 270 3.76 24.95 -0.19
C GLY A 270 2.69 24.21 -0.97
N LYS A 271 3.04 23.70 -2.13
CA LYS A 271 2.09 23.02 -2.99
C LYS A 271 2.75 21.95 -3.86
N GLN A 272 1.93 21.02 -4.27
CA GLN A 272 2.24 20.11 -5.35
C GLN A 272 1.48 20.53 -6.60
N THR A 273 2.23 20.89 -7.63
CA THR A 273 1.70 21.35 -8.90
C THR A 273 1.84 20.29 -9.97
N THR A 274 1.12 20.46 -11.07
CA THR A 274 1.38 19.71 -12.30
C THR A 274 2.07 20.62 -13.31
N ALA A 275 3.07 20.09 -14.02
CA ALA A 275 3.83 20.85 -15.00
C ALA A 275 4.27 19.98 -16.19
N HIS A 276 4.45 20.60 -17.36
CA HIS A 276 4.99 19.91 -18.55
C HIS A 276 6.51 19.75 -18.51
N THR A 277 7.17 20.47 -17.61
CA THR A 277 8.62 20.42 -17.43
C THR A 277 8.97 20.04 -16.00
N PRO A 278 10.04 19.28 -15.78
CA PRO A 278 10.51 18.97 -14.43
C PRO A 278 11.02 20.23 -13.73
N PRO A 279 11.10 20.23 -12.38
CA PRO A 279 11.51 21.39 -11.60
C PRO A 279 13.04 21.70 -11.71
N TYR A 280 13.78 20.86 -12.38
CA TYR A 280 15.25 20.95 -12.61
C TYR A 280 15.59 20.46 -14.02
N PRO A 281 16.78 20.78 -14.58
CA PRO A 281 17.22 20.26 -15.87
C PRO A 281 17.34 18.74 -15.83
N TYR A 282 16.35 18.06 -16.40
CA TYR A 282 16.31 16.61 -16.48
C TYR A 282 17.08 16.12 -17.71
N LYS A 283 18.08 15.28 -17.51
CA LYS A 283 18.91 14.69 -18.58
C LYS A 283 18.54 13.24 -18.91
N GLY A 284 17.52 12.70 -18.27
CA GLY A 284 17.06 11.33 -18.50
C GLY A 284 15.94 11.25 -19.54
N SER A 285 15.67 10.03 -20.03
CA SER A 285 14.45 9.71 -20.76
C SER A 285 13.28 9.61 -19.76
N VAL A 286 12.13 10.14 -20.14
CA VAL A 286 10.90 10.06 -19.37
C VAL A 286 10.02 9.03 -20.05
N ASP A 287 9.67 7.95 -19.35
CA ASP A 287 8.64 7.02 -19.82
C ASP A 287 7.27 7.60 -19.50
N TYR A 288 6.57 8.01 -20.52
CA TYR A 288 5.16 8.33 -20.40
C TYR A 288 4.36 7.04 -20.52
N TYR A 289 3.83 6.55 -19.42
CA TYR A 289 2.71 5.61 -19.47
C TYR A 289 1.46 6.43 -19.77
N LEU A 290 1.09 6.45 -21.02
CA LEU A 290 -0.25 6.86 -21.42
C LEU A 290 -1.16 5.69 -21.06
N ASP A 291 -1.96 5.82 -20.02
CA ASP A 291 -3.11 4.94 -19.81
C ASP A 291 -3.98 5.05 -21.06
N GLY A 292 -4.48 3.92 -21.58
CA GLY A 292 -4.93 3.74 -22.95
C GLY A 292 -5.97 4.73 -23.53
N ASP A 293 -6.46 5.67 -22.71
CA ASP A 293 -7.43 6.71 -23.11
C ASP A 293 -6.88 8.15 -23.05
N THR A 294 -5.61 8.35 -22.68
CA THR A 294 -5.04 9.69 -22.58
C THR A 294 -4.30 10.04 -23.87
N TYR A 295 -4.93 10.82 -24.73
CA TYR A 295 -4.28 11.38 -25.91
C TYR A 295 -3.60 12.68 -25.53
N MET A 296 -2.26 12.76 -25.64
CA MET A 296 -1.57 14.05 -25.62
C MET A 296 -1.92 14.83 -26.89
N GLN A 297 -2.40 16.06 -26.73
CA GLN A 297 -2.60 16.93 -27.89
C GLN A 297 -1.24 17.42 -28.41
N ALA A 298 -1.14 17.67 -29.71
CA ALA A 298 0.11 18.13 -30.35
C ALA A 298 0.69 19.41 -29.72
N THR A 299 -0.16 20.22 -29.08
CA THR A 299 0.24 21.42 -28.31
C THR A 299 1.02 21.12 -27.03
N GLU A 300 1.00 19.91 -26.56
CA GLU A 300 1.70 19.49 -25.32
C GLU A 300 3.14 19.02 -25.57
N PHE A 301 3.53 18.87 -26.84
CA PHE A 301 4.90 18.53 -27.20
C PHE A 301 5.81 19.76 -27.19
N SER A 302 7.08 19.56 -26.83
CA SER A 302 8.09 20.60 -26.98
C SER A 302 8.20 21.07 -28.44
N ASN A 303 8.64 22.30 -28.70
CA ASN A 303 8.80 22.82 -30.06
C ASN A 303 9.65 21.89 -30.94
N ALA A 304 10.71 21.31 -30.38
CA ALA A 304 11.56 20.34 -31.11
C ALA A 304 10.79 19.06 -31.49
N MET A 305 9.92 18.57 -30.59
CA MET A 305 9.07 17.41 -30.89
C MET A 305 7.99 17.76 -31.91
N GLN A 306 7.38 18.95 -31.82
CA GLN A 306 6.42 19.42 -32.80
C GLN A 306 7.02 19.52 -34.20
N GLU A 307 8.23 20.04 -34.36
CA GLU A 307 8.96 20.08 -35.64
C GLU A 307 9.21 18.67 -36.20
N LEU A 308 9.45 17.68 -35.35
CA LEU A 308 9.72 16.31 -35.74
C LEU A 308 8.47 15.57 -36.20
N ILE A 309 7.29 15.86 -35.60
CA ILE A 309 6.03 15.18 -35.90
C ILE A 309 5.23 15.90 -36.99
N ALA A 310 5.45 17.21 -37.24
CA ALA A 310 4.72 17.98 -38.23
C ALA A 310 4.69 17.35 -39.64
N PRO A 311 5.80 16.82 -40.18
CA PRO A 311 5.79 16.14 -41.48
C PRO A 311 4.92 14.89 -41.50
N VAL A 312 4.84 14.18 -40.35
CA VAL A 312 4.06 12.92 -40.23
C VAL A 312 2.55 13.26 -40.10
N GLN A 313 2.22 14.31 -39.38
CA GLN A 313 0.83 14.80 -39.25
C GLN A 313 0.26 15.33 -40.57
N ALA A 314 1.11 15.74 -41.48
CA ALA A 314 0.70 16.20 -42.82
C ALA A 314 0.31 15.05 -43.77
N ILE A 315 0.50 13.80 -43.41
CA ILE A 315 0.14 12.63 -44.22
C ILE A 315 -1.39 12.48 -44.21
N PRO A 316 -2.07 12.44 -45.38
CA PRO A 316 -3.50 12.25 -45.45
C PRO A 316 -3.94 10.93 -44.79
N ASN A 317 -5.02 10.98 -44.00
CA ASN A 317 -5.58 9.88 -43.26
C ASN A 317 -4.67 9.34 -42.13
N PHE A 318 -3.77 10.12 -41.60
CA PHE A 318 -2.94 9.76 -40.45
C PHE A 318 -3.82 9.70 -39.19
N GLY A 319 -3.92 8.51 -38.57
CA GLY A 319 -4.83 8.27 -37.44
C GLY A 319 -4.25 8.65 -36.06
N GLY A 320 -3.01 9.07 -35.99
CA GLY A 320 -2.34 9.46 -34.75
C GLY A 320 -0.90 8.96 -34.61
N ILE A 321 -0.13 9.54 -33.72
CA ILE A 321 1.22 9.08 -33.34
C ILE A 321 1.16 8.47 -31.93
N GLN A 322 1.62 7.24 -31.81
CA GLN A 322 2.03 6.69 -30.51
C GLN A 322 3.53 6.91 -30.35
N VAL A 323 3.92 7.73 -29.38
CA VAL A 323 5.32 7.95 -29.06
C VAL A 323 5.67 7.02 -27.90
N TYR A 324 6.52 6.02 -28.20
CA TYR A 324 7.12 5.20 -27.15
C TYR A 324 8.47 5.82 -26.79
N VAL A 325 8.62 6.26 -25.54
CA VAL A 325 9.89 6.70 -25.02
C VAL A 325 10.49 5.55 -24.23
N ASN A 326 11.52 4.90 -24.79
CA ASN A 326 12.27 3.86 -24.07
C ASN A 326 13.28 4.53 -23.12
N ARG A 327 13.43 3.96 -21.93
CA ARG A 327 14.47 4.32 -20.95
C ARG A 327 15.85 3.93 -21.42
#